data_9d5c987b4a6d13c4cc4e3858e21d94b5
#
_entry.id   9d5c987b4a6d13c4cc4e3858e21d94b5
#
_cell.length_a   1.000
_cell.length_b   1.000
_cell.length_c   1.000
_cell.angle_alpha   90.00
_cell.angle_beta   90.00
_cell.angle_gamma   90.00
#
_symmetry.space_group_name_H-M   'P 1'
#
loop_
_entity.id
_entity.type
_entity.pdbx_description
1 polymer ?
#
loop_
_entity_poly.entity_id
_entity_poly.type
_entity_poly.pdbx_seq_one_letter_code
_entity_poly.pdbx_strand_id
1 'polypeptide(L)'
;MKPTKDFGWQGIRLRIPEEWNLGKVDGDAKSGYARLDDEELVRAEIEWRSLPVGGHVTVEDLVDRYISNLEKKAAKAGLEFSCQRRARFLSDKRWLEGSSYEAFIWEADFRAYNLARTHPGSRRVVLMRILARHDESVEVMSRLADEIFQTLEDEPRSGEGVLWGVYGLNFHMAPDF
;
A
#
# COMPACT_ATOMS: atom_id res chain seq x y z
N MET A 1 -14.74 -16.49 -1.47
CA MET A 1 -13.52 -15.69 -1.69
C MET A 1 -13.37 -15.50 -3.19
N LYS A 2 -13.19 -14.27 -3.66
CA LYS A 2 -12.89 -14.04 -5.09
C LYS A 2 -11.52 -14.63 -5.43
N PRO A 3 -11.29 -15.09 -6.67
CA PRO A 3 -9.97 -15.54 -7.10
C PRO A 3 -8.94 -14.40 -6.96
N THR A 4 -7.71 -14.78 -6.60
CA THR A 4 -6.62 -13.85 -6.35
C THR A 4 -5.36 -14.26 -7.10
N LYS A 5 -4.50 -13.29 -7.42
CA LYS A 5 -3.18 -13.50 -8.01
C LYS A 5 -2.10 -12.77 -7.22
N ASP A 6 -0.86 -13.21 -7.37
CA ASP A 6 0.29 -12.53 -6.78
C ASP A 6 0.66 -11.31 -7.62
N PHE A 7 0.99 -10.22 -6.92
CA PHE A 7 1.66 -9.05 -7.45
C PHE A 7 3.02 -8.90 -6.79
N GLY A 8 4.05 -8.61 -7.57
CA GLY A 8 5.40 -8.37 -7.06
C GLY A 8 6.14 -7.32 -7.87
N TRP A 9 6.75 -6.34 -7.19
CA TRP A 9 7.55 -5.30 -7.80
C TRP A 9 8.57 -4.72 -6.81
N GLN A 10 9.84 -4.66 -7.17
CA GLN A 10 10.93 -4.08 -6.37
C GLN A 10 10.99 -4.60 -4.92
N GLY A 11 10.73 -5.88 -4.72
CA GLY A 11 10.74 -6.53 -3.40
C GLY A 11 9.46 -6.34 -2.58
N ILE A 12 8.48 -5.62 -3.10
CA ILE A 12 7.14 -5.58 -2.54
C ILE A 12 6.31 -6.71 -3.16
N ARG A 13 5.61 -7.44 -2.33
CA ARG A 13 4.79 -8.57 -2.73
C ARG A 13 3.47 -8.53 -2.00
N LEU A 14 2.39 -8.83 -2.70
CA LEU A 14 1.06 -8.95 -2.13
C LEU A 14 0.15 -9.78 -3.02
N ARG A 15 -0.96 -10.22 -2.45
CA ARG A 15 -2.02 -10.93 -3.17
C ARG A 15 -3.19 -9.98 -3.43
N ILE A 16 -3.59 -9.91 -4.69
CA ILE A 16 -4.64 -8.99 -5.16
C ILE A 16 -5.76 -9.75 -5.86
N PRO A 17 -6.98 -9.19 -5.96
CA PRO A 17 -8.04 -9.74 -6.80
C PRO A 17 -7.56 -9.97 -8.25
N GLU A 18 -8.01 -11.06 -8.86
CA GLU A 18 -7.54 -11.46 -10.19
C GLU A 18 -7.87 -10.42 -11.27
N GLU A 19 -8.98 -9.70 -11.10
CA GLU A 19 -9.41 -8.64 -12.00
C GLU A 19 -8.56 -7.36 -11.94
N TRP A 20 -7.72 -7.17 -10.88
CA TRP A 20 -6.86 -6.00 -10.80
C TRP A 20 -5.59 -6.17 -11.62
N ASN A 21 -5.20 -5.15 -12.34
CA ASN A 21 -4.02 -5.17 -13.19
C ASN A 21 -3.08 -4.01 -12.88
N LEU A 22 -1.81 -4.19 -13.25
CA LEU A 22 -0.82 -3.13 -13.12
C LEU A 22 -1.15 -2.00 -14.10
N GLY A 23 -1.53 -0.84 -13.58
CA GLY A 23 -1.82 0.37 -14.35
C GLY A 23 -0.59 1.26 -14.56
N LYS A 24 0.27 1.35 -13.54
CA LYS A 24 1.49 2.17 -13.59
C LYS A 24 2.51 1.69 -12.58
N VAL A 25 3.78 1.78 -12.96
CA VAL A 25 4.93 1.66 -12.04
C VAL A 25 5.94 2.74 -12.34
N ASP A 26 6.70 3.12 -11.30
CA ASP A 26 7.82 4.03 -11.39
C ASP A 26 8.78 3.80 -10.22
N GLY A 27 10.04 4.22 -10.39
CA GLY A 27 11.05 4.15 -9.35
C GLY A 27 11.87 2.87 -9.33
N ASP A 28 12.60 2.70 -8.25
CA ASP A 28 13.57 1.62 -8.02
C ASP A 28 13.36 0.98 -6.64
N ALA A 29 14.31 0.17 -6.19
CA ALA A 29 14.24 -0.47 -4.88
C ALA A 29 14.31 0.53 -3.70
N LYS A 30 14.81 1.75 -3.89
CA LYS A 30 14.92 2.77 -2.84
C LYS A 30 13.65 3.58 -2.68
N SER A 31 13.05 3.95 -3.79
CA SER A 31 11.78 4.68 -3.78
C SER A 31 11.00 4.43 -5.06
N GLY A 32 9.71 4.36 -4.95
CA GLY A 32 8.87 4.17 -6.13
C GLY A 32 7.40 4.15 -5.83
N TYR A 33 6.66 3.81 -6.86
CA TYR A 33 5.21 3.84 -6.89
C TYR A 33 4.68 2.73 -7.81
N ALA A 34 3.62 2.08 -7.39
CA ALA A 34 2.84 1.16 -8.21
C ALA A 34 1.35 1.47 -8.07
N ARG A 35 0.61 1.36 -9.16
CA ARG A 35 -0.83 1.54 -9.22
C ARG A 35 -1.48 0.31 -9.82
N LEU A 36 -2.52 -0.17 -9.16
CA LEU A 36 -3.32 -1.29 -9.61
C LEU A 36 -4.73 -0.79 -9.93
N ASP A 37 -5.21 -1.15 -11.09
CA ASP A 37 -6.50 -0.71 -11.63
C ASP A 37 -7.38 -1.95 -11.88
N ASP A 38 -8.69 -1.81 -11.74
CA ASP A 38 -9.64 -2.73 -12.38
C ASP A 38 -10.09 -2.14 -13.74
N GLU A 39 -11.17 -2.65 -14.32
CA GLU A 39 -11.66 -2.17 -15.60
C GLU A 39 -12.22 -0.75 -15.55
N GLU A 40 -12.59 -0.25 -14.37
CA GLU A 40 -13.30 1.00 -14.22
C GLU A 40 -12.44 2.10 -13.60
N LEU A 41 -11.59 1.75 -12.61
CA LEU A 41 -10.88 2.76 -11.81
C LEU A 41 -9.61 2.24 -11.15
N VAL A 42 -8.88 3.17 -10.55
CA VAL A 42 -7.75 2.88 -9.67
C VAL A 42 -8.26 2.20 -8.40
N ARG A 43 -7.73 1.01 -8.09
CA ARG A 43 -8.11 0.22 -6.92
C ARG A 43 -7.10 0.25 -5.79
N ALA A 44 -5.82 0.26 -6.15
CA ALA A 44 -4.78 0.36 -5.14
C ALA A 44 -3.59 1.19 -5.64
N GLU A 45 -2.92 1.80 -4.69
CA GLU A 45 -1.66 2.50 -4.92
C GLU A 45 -0.69 2.13 -3.80
N ILE A 46 0.56 1.91 -4.17
CA ILE A 46 1.63 1.51 -3.28
C ILE A 46 2.79 2.46 -3.50
N GLU A 47 3.23 3.11 -2.45
CA GLU A 47 4.41 3.96 -2.44
C GLU A 47 5.44 3.38 -1.47
N TRP A 48 6.70 3.38 -1.82
CA TRP A 48 7.78 2.98 -0.92
C TRP A 48 8.94 3.94 -0.97
N ARG A 49 9.63 4.05 0.15
CA ARG A 49 10.81 4.89 0.28
C ARG A 49 11.77 4.34 1.32
N SER A 50 13.06 4.30 1.00
CA SER A 50 14.10 4.01 1.97
C SER A 50 14.16 5.08 3.06
N LEU A 51 14.30 4.63 4.30
CA LEU A 51 14.51 5.52 5.43
C LEU A 51 15.98 5.93 5.52
N PRO A 52 16.27 7.21 5.84
CA PRO A 52 17.64 7.67 6.01
C PRO A 52 18.33 6.94 7.15
N VAL A 53 19.63 6.68 6.99
CA VAL A 53 20.46 6.10 8.04
C VAL A 53 20.61 7.11 9.18
N GLY A 54 20.29 6.70 10.42
CA GLY A 54 20.38 7.58 11.60
C GLY A 54 19.27 8.64 11.69
N GLY A 55 18.28 8.62 10.81
CA GLY A 55 17.12 9.50 10.88
C GLY A 55 16.09 9.02 11.90
N HIS A 56 15.44 9.97 12.58
CA HIS A 56 14.36 9.72 13.56
C HIS A 56 12.96 9.92 12.97
N VAL A 57 12.79 9.71 11.65
CA VAL A 57 11.48 9.84 11.01
C VAL A 57 10.61 8.65 11.39
N THR A 58 9.51 8.90 12.06
CA THR A 58 8.54 7.87 12.45
C THR A 58 7.50 7.64 11.36
N VAL A 59 6.81 6.51 11.40
CA VAL A 59 5.63 6.27 10.53
C VAL A 59 4.57 7.34 10.77
N GLU A 60 4.37 7.75 12.01
CA GLU A 60 3.43 8.81 12.39
C GLU A 60 3.76 10.13 11.71
N ASP A 61 5.04 10.58 11.72
CA ASP A 61 5.47 11.81 11.03
C ASP A 61 5.20 11.75 9.52
N LEU A 62 5.39 10.57 8.90
CA LEU A 62 5.14 10.37 7.47
C LEU A 62 3.65 10.43 7.15
N VAL A 63 2.83 9.80 7.98
CA VAL A 63 1.36 9.82 7.85
C VAL A 63 0.83 11.24 8.07
N ASP A 64 1.34 12.00 9.05
CA ASP A 64 0.96 13.40 9.30
C ASP A 64 1.22 14.28 8.06
N ARG A 65 2.40 14.15 7.47
CA ARG A 65 2.73 14.90 6.23
C ARG A 65 1.85 14.49 5.06
N TYR A 66 1.60 13.20 4.91
CA TYR A 66 0.75 12.66 3.86
C TYR A 66 -0.68 13.21 3.99
N ILE A 67 -1.29 13.13 5.16
CA ILE A 67 -2.65 13.63 5.43
C ILE A 67 -2.72 15.14 5.22
N SER A 68 -1.76 15.90 5.74
CA SER A 68 -1.71 17.36 5.55
C SER A 68 -1.65 17.75 4.08
N ASN A 69 -0.93 16.98 3.26
CA ASN A 69 -0.86 17.23 1.81
C ASN A 69 -2.18 16.89 1.11
N LEU A 70 -2.87 15.82 1.51
CA LEU A 70 -4.19 15.46 0.97
C LEU A 70 -5.23 16.51 1.32
N GLU A 71 -5.27 16.96 2.58
CA GLU A 71 -6.18 18.01 3.05
C GLU A 71 -6.02 19.30 2.23
N LYS A 72 -4.78 19.73 2.00
CA LYS A 72 -4.48 20.89 1.15
C LYS A 72 -4.93 20.71 -0.29
N LYS A 73 -4.76 19.51 -0.85
CA LYS A 73 -5.21 19.18 -2.21
C LYS A 73 -6.73 19.18 -2.31
N ALA A 74 -7.42 18.56 -1.34
CA ALA A 74 -8.87 18.54 -1.26
C ALA A 74 -9.43 19.96 -1.15
N ALA A 75 -8.89 20.80 -0.27
CA ALA A 75 -9.29 22.19 -0.12
C ALA A 75 -9.14 22.99 -1.43
N LYS A 76 -8.03 22.82 -2.16
CA LYS A 76 -7.81 23.45 -3.48
C LYS A 76 -8.82 22.97 -4.53
N ALA A 77 -9.28 21.73 -4.43
CA ALA A 77 -10.27 21.14 -5.33
C ALA A 77 -11.72 21.44 -4.90
N GLY A 78 -11.92 22.11 -3.76
CA GLY A 78 -13.26 22.36 -3.21
C GLY A 78 -13.95 21.11 -2.68
N LEU A 79 -13.21 20.09 -2.31
CA LEU A 79 -13.70 18.84 -1.76
C LEU A 79 -13.69 18.86 -0.24
N GLU A 80 -14.71 18.27 0.37
CA GLU A 80 -14.68 17.96 1.80
C GLU A 80 -13.66 16.85 2.05
N PHE A 81 -12.92 16.96 3.14
CA PHE A 81 -11.92 15.98 3.53
C PHE A 81 -12.11 15.57 4.99
N SER A 82 -12.10 14.28 5.24
CA SER A 82 -12.08 13.73 6.60
C SER A 82 -11.03 12.63 6.72
N CYS A 83 -10.48 12.44 7.92
CA CYS A 83 -9.50 11.40 8.18
C CYS A 83 -9.73 10.77 9.56
N GLN A 84 -9.83 9.45 9.59
CA GLN A 84 -9.86 8.64 10.80
C GLN A 84 -8.49 8.00 11.01
N ARG A 85 -7.71 8.53 11.95
CA ARG A 85 -6.41 7.98 12.35
C ARG A 85 -6.59 6.71 13.19
N ARG A 86 -5.63 5.80 13.12
CA ARG A 86 -5.61 4.54 13.89
C ARG A 86 -6.92 3.75 13.74
N ALA A 87 -7.39 3.66 12.49
CA ALA A 87 -8.64 3.00 12.15
C ALA A 87 -8.59 1.50 12.47
N ARG A 88 -9.72 0.95 12.92
CA ARG A 88 -9.82 -0.42 13.42
C ARG A 88 -10.44 -1.39 12.40
N PHE A 89 -9.95 -1.39 11.17
CA PHE A 89 -10.43 -2.32 10.15
C PHE A 89 -9.53 -3.56 9.97
N LEU A 90 -8.33 -3.57 10.56
CA LEU A 90 -7.46 -4.75 10.54
C LEU A 90 -7.94 -5.76 11.60
N SER A 91 -8.33 -6.93 11.15
CA SER A 91 -8.86 -8.02 12.00
C SER A 91 -7.77 -8.74 12.79
N ASP A 92 -6.63 -8.97 12.18
CA ASP A 92 -5.43 -9.57 12.79
C ASP A 92 -4.24 -8.63 12.61
N LYS A 93 -3.44 -8.48 13.66
CA LYS A 93 -2.27 -7.60 13.66
C LYS A 93 -0.97 -8.33 13.97
N ARG A 94 -1.02 -9.66 14.15
CA ARG A 94 0.16 -10.48 14.48
C ARG A 94 1.22 -10.40 13.39
N TRP A 95 0.81 -10.28 12.13
CA TRP A 95 1.71 -10.12 10.99
C TRP A 95 2.44 -8.77 10.94
N LEU A 96 2.04 -7.81 11.80
CA LEU A 96 2.69 -6.50 11.96
C LEU A 96 3.69 -6.47 13.13
N GLU A 97 3.87 -7.59 13.85
CA GLU A 97 4.82 -7.66 14.95
C GLU A 97 6.23 -7.30 14.48
N GLY A 98 6.93 -6.47 15.26
CA GLY A 98 8.25 -5.94 14.94
C GLY A 98 8.27 -4.81 13.91
N SER A 99 7.11 -4.42 13.35
CA SER A 99 6.97 -3.27 12.45
C SER A 99 6.38 -2.06 13.20
N SER A 100 6.83 -0.86 12.85
CA SER A 100 6.05 0.35 13.15
C SER A 100 5.02 0.53 12.05
N TYR A 101 3.77 0.77 12.42
CA TYR A 101 2.69 0.93 11.44
C TYR A 101 1.59 1.87 11.91
N GLU A 102 0.84 2.39 10.97
CA GLU A 102 -0.44 3.05 11.21
C GLU A 102 -1.44 2.69 10.12
N ALA A 103 -2.65 2.27 10.54
CA ALA A 103 -3.81 2.08 9.67
C ALA A 103 -4.74 3.28 9.83
N PHE A 104 -5.18 3.87 8.73
CA PHE A 104 -6.07 5.03 8.74
C PHE A 104 -6.99 5.03 7.52
N ILE A 105 -8.10 5.75 7.63
CA ILE A 105 -9.07 5.92 6.54
C ILE A 105 -9.20 7.41 6.27
N TRP A 106 -9.16 7.81 5.02
CA TRP A 106 -9.56 9.15 4.63
C TRP A 106 -10.69 9.09 3.59
N GLU A 107 -11.48 10.15 3.56
CA GLU A 107 -12.58 10.34 2.60
C GLU A 107 -12.49 11.74 2.00
N ALA A 108 -12.66 11.80 0.68
CA ALA A 108 -12.83 13.00 -0.12
C ALA A 108 -13.76 12.66 -1.30
N ASP A 109 -13.26 12.61 -2.53
CA ASP A 109 -13.96 12.07 -3.72
C ASP A 109 -14.07 10.54 -3.70
N PHE A 110 -13.18 9.88 -2.97
CA PHE A 110 -13.15 8.44 -2.69
C PHE A 110 -12.99 8.21 -1.20
N ARG A 111 -13.27 6.97 -0.77
CA ARG A 111 -12.82 6.46 0.52
C ARG A 111 -11.55 5.66 0.31
N ALA A 112 -10.52 5.91 1.10
CA ALA A 112 -9.28 5.16 1.05
C ALA A 112 -8.97 4.49 2.38
N TYR A 113 -8.73 3.18 2.33
CA TYR A 113 -8.19 2.39 3.43
C TYR A 113 -6.67 2.38 3.27
N ASN A 114 -5.95 2.81 4.30
CA ASN A 114 -4.51 3.01 4.21
C ASN A 114 -3.77 2.22 5.28
N LEU A 115 -2.61 1.71 4.90
CA LEU A 115 -1.61 1.15 5.80
C LEU A 115 -0.25 1.74 5.47
N ALA A 116 0.34 2.45 6.43
CA ALA A 116 1.75 2.84 6.42
C ALA A 116 2.51 1.90 7.36
N ARG A 117 3.60 1.29 6.90
CA ARG A 117 4.43 0.43 7.75
C ARG A 117 5.90 0.49 7.37
N THR A 118 6.75 0.25 8.37
CA THR A 118 8.17 -0.05 8.16
C THR A 118 8.38 -1.54 8.36
N HIS A 119 9.20 -2.15 7.50
CA HIS A 119 9.64 -3.53 7.69
C HIS A 119 11.06 -3.53 8.26
N PRO A 120 11.34 -4.26 9.35
CA PRO A 120 12.66 -4.23 10.01
C PRO A 120 13.81 -4.62 9.09
N GLY A 121 13.57 -5.53 8.14
CA GLY A 121 14.61 -6.05 7.24
C GLY A 121 14.91 -5.15 6.04
N SER A 122 13.91 -4.41 5.52
CA SER A 122 14.08 -3.64 4.28
C SER A 122 14.59 -2.22 4.49
N ARG A 123 14.40 -1.68 5.69
CA ARG A 123 14.64 -0.26 6.02
C ARG A 123 13.88 0.70 5.10
N ARG A 124 12.72 0.27 4.63
CA ARG A 124 11.79 1.08 3.85
C ARG A 124 10.53 1.33 4.64
N VAL A 125 9.89 2.44 4.34
CA VAL A 125 8.47 2.64 4.65
C VAL A 125 7.68 2.34 3.41
N VAL A 126 6.60 1.59 3.57
CA VAL A 126 5.61 1.30 2.53
C VAL A 126 4.30 1.94 2.97
N LEU A 127 3.73 2.77 2.10
CA LEU A 127 2.37 3.28 2.22
C LEU A 127 1.52 2.65 1.12
N MET A 128 0.55 1.86 1.53
CA MET A 128 -0.42 1.27 0.62
C MET A 128 -1.81 1.82 0.90
N ARG A 129 -2.58 2.10 -0.16
CA ARG A 129 -3.98 2.49 -0.07
C ARG A 129 -4.85 1.67 -1.01
N ILE A 130 -6.03 1.30 -0.51
CA ILE A 130 -7.10 0.66 -1.27
C ILE A 130 -8.22 1.69 -1.43
N LEU A 131 -8.62 1.95 -2.66
CA LEU A 131 -9.62 2.96 -3.01
C LEU A 131 -10.99 2.32 -3.20
N ALA A 132 -12.00 2.96 -2.65
CA ALA A 132 -13.40 2.59 -2.75
C ALA A 132 -14.23 3.81 -3.15
N ARG A 133 -15.23 3.60 -4.02
CA ARG A 133 -16.25 4.60 -4.28
C ARG A 133 -17.19 4.72 -3.09
N HIS A 134 -17.89 5.84 -2.97
CA HIS A 134 -18.85 6.06 -1.88
C HIS A 134 -20.09 5.15 -1.95
N ASP A 135 -20.43 4.64 -3.13
CA ASP A 135 -21.53 3.69 -3.34
C ASP A 135 -21.16 2.23 -3.06
N GLU A 136 -19.88 1.92 -2.83
CA GLU A 136 -19.43 0.59 -2.44
C GLU A 136 -19.60 0.35 -0.94
N SER A 137 -19.98 -0.88 -0.56
CA SER A 137 -20.19 -1.26 0.84
C SER A 137 -18.93 -1.09 1.68
N VAL A 138 -19.06 -0.31 2.76
CA VAL A 138 -17.97 -0.10 3.73
C VAL A 138 -17.46 -1.42 4.31
N GLU A 139 -18.37 -2.33 4.65
CA GLU A 139 -18.03 -3.63 5.22
C GLU A 139 -17.26 -4.50 4.24
N VAL A 140 -17.70 -4.56 2.98
CA VAL A 140 -17.04 -5.35 1.94
C VAL A 140 -15.66 -4.78 1.64
N MET A 141 -15.53 -3.46 1.49
CA MET A 141 -14.28 -2.82 1.14
C MET A 141 -13.27 -2.82 2.30
N SER A 142 -13.73 -2.66 3.54
CA SER A 142 -12.83 -2.77 4.70
C SER A 142 -12.28 -4.19 4.87
N ARG A 143 -13.10 -5.22 4.63
CA ARG A 143 -12.66 -6.62 4.64
C ARG A 143 -11.67 -6.90 3.52
N LEU A 144 -11.95 -6.43 2.31
CA LEU A 144 -11.04 -6.57 1.17
C LEU A 144 -9.68 -5.90 1.45
N ALA A 145 -9.69 -4.69 2.01
CA ALA A 145 -8.47 -3.98 2.38
C ALA A 145 -7.67 -4.75 3.45
N ASP A 146 -8.33 -5.27 4.47
CA ASP A 146 -7.71 -6.09 5.50
C ASP A 146 -7.08 -7.36 4.91
N GLU A 147 -7.82 -8.11 4.08
CA GLU A 147 -7.33 -9.33 3.42
C GLU A 147 -6.09 -9.05 2.55
N ILE A 148 -6.08 -7.96 1.79
CA ILE A 148 -4.94 -7.59 0.94
C ILE A 148 -3.75 -7.15 1.79
N PHE A 149 -3.96 -6.29 2.80
CA PHE A 149 -2.87 -5.80 3.66
C PHE A 149 -2.18 -6.92 4.43
N GLN A 150 -2.92 -7.96 4.86
CA GLN A 150 -2.33 -9.13 5.52
C GLN A 150 -1.35 -9.90 4.64
N THR A 151 -1.40 -9.75 3.33
CA THR A 151 -0.50 -10.39 2.39
C THR A 151 0.67 -9.49 1.96
N LEU A 152 0.72 -8.24 2.44
CA LEU A 152 1.76 -7.29 2.08
C LEU A 152 3.10 -7.68 2.71
N GLU A 153 4.04 -8.06 1.88
CA GLU A 153 5.42 -8.35 2.24
C GLU A 153 6.35 -7.31 1.61
N ASP A 154 7.38 -6.92 2.34
CA ASP A 154 8.48 -6.10 1.85
C ASP A 154 9.77 -6.90 2.06
N GLU A 155 10.12 -7.72 1.06
CA GLU A 155 11.26 -8.61 1.13
C GLU A 155 12.56 -7.82 0.98
N PRO A 156 13.47 -7.88 1.96
CA PRO A 156 14.83 -7.40 1.76
C PRO A 156 15.45 -8.18 0.59
N ARG A 157 16.30 -7.53 -0.19
CA ARG A 157 17.05 -8.18 -1.26
C ARG A 157 17.87 -9.33 -0.67
N SER A 158 17.36 -10.55 -0.79
CA SER A 158 18.08 -11.77 -0.47
C SER A 158 18.73 -12.32 -1.73
N GLY A 159 19.75 -13.15 -1.57
CA GLY A 159 20.44 -13.79 -2.71
C GLY A 159 19.58 -14.73 -3.56
N GLU A 160 18.33 -14.96 -3.18
CA GLU A 160 17.39 -15.85 -3.88
C GLU A 160 16.59 -15.15 -5.02
N GLY A 161 16.80 -13.84 -5.21
CA GLY A 161 16.10 -13.06 -6.21
C GLY A 161 14.81 -12.39 -5.70
N VAL A 162 14.30 -11.46 -6.47
CA VAL A 162 13.11 -10.68 -6.16
C VAL A 162 11.96 -11.17 -7.02
N LEU A 163 10.80 -11.41 -6.41
CA LEU A 163 9.60 -11.78 -7.15
C LEU A 163 9.12 -10.59 -8.00
N TRP A 164 8.95 -10.86 -9.28
CA TRP A 164 8.28 -9.99 -10.24
C TRP A 164 6.98 -10.67 -10.67
N GLY A 165 5.87 -10.19 -10.19
CA GLY A 165 4.54 -10.75 -10.47
C GLY A 165 3.64 -9.70 -11.08
N VAL A 166 3.50 -9.70 -12.41
CA VAL A 166 2.67 -8.77 -13.17
C VAL A 166 1.91 -9.51 -14.26
N TYR A 167 0.67 -9.14 -14.49
CA TYR A 167 -0.20 -9.75 -15.52
C TYR A 167 -0.31 -11.28 -15.44
N GLY A 168 -0.25 -11.84 -14.21
CA GLY A 168 -0.30 -13.30 -14.02
C GLY A 168 0.99 -14.05 -14.35
N LEU A 169 2.06 -13.34 -14.70
CA LEU A 169 3.41 -13.89 -14.87
C LEU A 169 4.21 -13.67 -13.60
N ASN A 170 4.68 -14.75 -12.98
CA ASN A 170 5.51 -14.70 -11.78
C ASN A 170 6.89 -15.27 -12.09
N PHE A 171 7.94 -14.51 -11.82
CA PHE A 171 9.31 -14.95 -11.96
C PHE A 171 10.21 -14.27 -10.92
N HIS A 172 11.30 -14.95 -10.57
CA HIS A 172 12.31 -14.40 -9.69
C HIS A 172 13.50 -13.92 -10.52
N MET A 173 13.95 -12.71 -10.26
CA MET A 173 15.12 -12.12 -10.89
C MET A 173 16.22 -11.87 -9.86
N ALA A 174 17.45 -11.94 -10.29
CA ALA A 174 18.58 -11.56 -9.45
C ALA A 174 18.41 -10.11 -8.96
N PRO A 175 18.86 -9.79 -7.72
CA PRO A 175 18.68 -8.46 -7.14
C PRO A 175 19.34 -7.32 -7.91
N ASP A 176 20.29 -7.65 -8.78
CA ASP A 176 21.13 -6.70 -9.53
C ASP A 176 20.60 -6.39 -10.93
N PHE A 177 19.39 -6.84 -11.24
CA PHE A 177 18.77 -6.59 -12.54
C PHE A 177 18.00 -5.28 -12.58
#